data_82282e896d2d4d207081ea671ef8b687
#
_entry.id   82282e896d2d4d207081ea671ef8b687
#
_cell.length_a   1.000
_cell.length_b   1.000
_cell.length_c   1.000
_cell.angle_alpha   90.00
_cell.angle_beta   90.00
_cell.angle_gamma   90.00
#
_symmetry.space_group_name_H-M   'P 1'
#
loop_
_entity.id
_entity.type
_entity.pdbx_description
1 polymer ?
#
loop_
_entity_poly.entity_id
_entity_poly.type
_entity_poly.pdbx_seq_one_letter_code
_entity_poly.pdbx_strand_id
1 'polypeptide(L)' 'MVHTPLTFRQIYDSPLGRLTLSSNGQALTGLWMEGQQHFPADADTWPLTALPVFDMTMAWLDLYFGGADPQVP' A
#
# COMPACT_ATOMS: atom_id res chain seq x y z
N MET A 1 -11.77 26.61 -9.93
CA MET A 1 -11.78 25.94 -8.69
C MET A 1 -10.62 24.97 -8.55
N VAL A 2 -10.00 25.03 -7.45
CA VAL A 2 -8.90 24.11 -7.21
C VAL A 2 -9.42 22.74 -6.90
N HIS A 3 -8.86 21.77 -7.49
CA HIS A 3 -9.25 20.41 -7.27
C HIS A 3 -8.05 19.63 -6.81
N THR A 4 -8.10 19.19 -5.58
CA THR A 4 -7.03 18.39 -5.02
C THR A 4 -7.42 16.93 -5.11
N PRO A 5 -6.66 16.13 -5.79
CA PRO A 5 -6.99 14.70 -5.88
C PRO A 5 -6.93 14.07 -4.50
N LEU A 6 -7.90 13.24 -4.22
CA LEU A 6 -7.87 12.48 -2.99
C LEU A 6 -6.85 11.37 -3.08
N THR A 7 -6.18 11.15 -1.97
CA THR A 7 -5.31 9.99 -1.84
C THR A 7 -5.91 9.08 -0.78
N PHE A 8 -6.02 7.82 -1.11
CA PHE A 8 -6.53 6.81 -0.20
C PHE A 8 -5.38 5.92 0.20
N ARG A 9 -5.48 5.31 1.36
CA ARG A 9 -4.44 4.41 1.80
C ARG A 9 -5.01 3.11 2.31
N GLN A 10 -4.15 2.12 2.37
CA GLN A 10 -4.42 0.83 2.99
C GLN A 10 -3.13 0.36 3.63
N ILE A 11 -3.26 -0.40 4.70
CA ILE A 11 -2.12 -0.91 5.43
C ILE A 11 -2.01 -2.40 5.17
N TYR A 12 -0.80 -2.85 4.89
CA TYR A 12 -0.51 -4.26 4.68
C TYR A 12 0.62 -4.67 5.61
N ASP A 13 0.37 -5.66 6.46
CA ASP A 13 1.40 -6.14 7.38
C ASP A 13 2.19 -7.24 6.69
N SER A 14 3.41 -6.94 6.32
CA SER A 14 4.27 -7.90 5.66
C SER A 14 5.25 -8.51 6.65
N PRO A 15 5.89 -9.61 6.30
CA PRO A 15 6.91 -10.18 7.16
C PRO A 15 8.09 -9.24 7.42
N LEU A 16 8.29 -8.27 6.55
CA LEU A 16 9.38 -7.32 6.70
C LEU A 16 8.96 -6.06 7.42
N GLY A 17 7.67 -5.91 7.71
CA GLY A 17 7.15 -4.73 8.38
C GLY A 17 5.88 -4.24 7.73
N ARG A 18 5.38 -3.14 8.26
CA ARG A 18 4.10 -2.59 7.79
C ARG A 18 4.31 -1.75 6.55
N LEU A 19 3.53 -2.01 5.54
CA LEU A 19 3.56 -1.25 4.30
C LEU A 19 2.33 -0.36 4.21
N THR A 20 2.50 0.84 3.68
CA THR A 20 1.39 1.73 3.39
C THR A 20 1.23 1.79 1.88
N LEU A 21 0.03 1.47 1.42
CA LEU A 21 -0.32 1.53 0.01
C LEU A 21 -1.12 2.79 -0.22
N SER A 22 -0.90 3.46 -1.33
CA SER A 22 -1.69 4.61 -1.68
C SER A 22 -2.30 4.47 -3.06
N SER A 23 -3.42 5.14 -3.26
CA SER A 23 -4.13 5.10 -4.53
C SER A 23 -4.90 6.40 -4.72
N ASN A 24 -5.12 6.76 -5.97
CA ASN A 24 -5.98 7.88 -6.30
C ASN A 24 -7.43 7.46 -6.51
N GLY A 25 -7.75 6.22 -6.18
CA GLY A 25 -9.08 5.66 -6.37
C GLY A 25 -9.16 4.71 -7.56
N GLN A 26 -8.22 4.77 -8.46
CA GLN A 26 -8.24 3.94 -9.66
C GLN A 26 -6.98 3.09 -9.81
N ALA A 27 -5.84 3.65 -9.41
CA ALA A 27 -4.57 2.97 -9.58
C ALA A 27 -3.72 3.13 -8.34
N LEU A 28 -2.82 2.21 -8.16
CA LEU A 28 -1.86 2.31 -7.07
C LEU A 28 -0.88 3.42 -7.40
N THR A 29 -0.72 4.36 -6.47
CA THR A 29 0.17 5.49 -6.67
C THR A 29 1.44 5.41 -5.85
N GLY A 30 1.48 4.57 -4.83
CA GLY A 30 2.69 4.43 -4.05
C GLY A 30 2.64 3.26 -3.10
N LEU A 31 3.82 2.88 -2.65
CA LEU A 31 3.98 1.82 -1.68
C LEU A 31 5.20 2.17 -0.85
N TRP A 32 5.02 2.30 0.45
CA TRP A 32 6.10 2.70 1.35
C TRP A 32 6.17 1.77 2.52
N MET A 33 7.40 1.52 2.98
CA MET A 33 7.62 0.78 4.21
C MET A 33 7.59 1.77 5.38
N GLU A 34 6.88 1.42 6.44
CA GLU A 34 6.83 2.26 7.61
C GLU A 34 8.23 2.44 8.17
N GLY A 35 8.57 3.67 8.53
CA GLY A 35 9.90 3.97 9.04
C GLY A 35 10.89 4.35 7.96
N GLN A 36 10.47 4.27 6.72
CA GLN A 36 11.32 4.62 5.61
C GLN A 36 11.62 6.11 5.61
N GLN A 37 12.83 6.47 5.20
CA GLN A 37 13.28 7.86 5.29
C GLN A 37 12.41 8.82 4.49
N HIS A 38 11.92 8.37 3.36
CA HIS A 38 11.10 9.21 2.48
C HIS A 38 9.61 8.91 2.60
N PHE A 39 9.21 8.38 3.74
CA PHE A 39 7.81 8.10 3.97
C PHE A 39 7.03 9.42 3.95
N PRO A 40 5.89 9.49 3.23
CA PRO A 40 5.14 10.74 3.15
C PRO A 40 4.68 11.21 4.51
N ALA A 41 4.96 12.48 4.81
CA ALA A 41 4.64 13.02 6.12
C ALA A 41 3.15 13.13 6.37
N ASP A 42 2.36 13.29 5.30
CA ASP A 42 0.92 13.44 5.43
C ASP A 42 0.15 12.15 5.23
N ALA A 43 0.83 11.02 5.17
CA ALA A 43 0.16 9.75 4.92
C ALA A 43 -0.91 9.45 5.97
N ASP A 44 -0.70 9.89 7.19
CA ASP A 44 -1.67 9.64 8.24
C ASP A 44 -3.01 10.33 7.99
N THR A 45 -3.03 11.36 7.16
CA THR A 45 -4.26 12.07 6.87
C THR A 45 -5.06 11.42 5.76
N TRP A 46 -4.48 10.47 5.05
CA TRP A 46 -5.19 9.80 3.96
C TRP A 46 -6.18 8.80 4.56
N PRO A 47 -7.44 8.79 4.09
CA PRO A 47 -8.40 7.86 4.65
C PRO A 47 -8.06 6.42 4.32
N LEU A 48 -8.23 5.56 5.29
CA LEU A 48 -8.14 4.12 5.07
C LEU A 48 -9.38 3.70 4.30
N THR A 49 -9.18 3.11 3.15
CA THR A 49 -10.29 2.83 2.26
C THR A 49 -10.07 1.49 1.58
N ALA A 50 -11.11 0.69 1.51
CA ALA A 50 -11.05 -0.56 0.79
C ALA A 50 -11.32 -0.27 -0.69
N LEU A 51 -10.33 -0.48 -1.51
CA LEU A 51 -10.43 -0.27 -2.95
C LEU A 51 -10.04 -1.55 -3.67
N PRO A 52 -10.64 -1.83 -4.82
CA PRO A 52 -10.24 -3.02 -5.59
C PRO A 52 -8.75 -3.06 -5.92
N VAL A 53 -8.15 -1.89 -6.20
CA VAL A 53 -6.74 -1.86 -6.51
C VAL A 53 -5.91 -2.29 -5.30
N PHE A 54 -6.37 -1.98 -4.09
CA PHE A 54 -5.67 -2.41 -2.89
C PHE A 54 -5.81 -3.91 -2.70
N ASP A 55 -7.00 -4.44 -2.95
CA ASP A 55 -7.22 -5.88 -2.84
C ASP A 55 -6.31 -6.64 -3.79
N MET A 56 -6.19 -6.16 -5.01
CA MET A 56 -5.33 -6.79 -6.00
C MET A 56 -3.87 -6.70 -5.57
N THR A 57 -3.47 -5.54 -5.07
CA THR A 57 -2.09 -5.35 -4.65
C THR A 57 -1.76 -6.22 -3.45
N MET A 58 -2.68 -6.31 -2.50
CA MET A 58 -2.43 -7.13 -1.31
C MET A 58 -2.39 -8.61 -1.66
N ALA A 59 -3.20 -9.05 -2.61
CA ALA A 59 -3.14 -10.43 -3.07
C ALA A 59 -1.80 -10.73 -3.71
N TRP A 60 -1.30 -9.79 -4.50
CA TRP A 60 0.00 -9.94 -5.13
C TRP A 60 1.11 -9.99 -4.07
N LEU A 61 1.01 -9.12 -3.06
CA LEU A 61 1.99 -9.10 -1.99
C LEU A 61 1.94 -10.40 -1.16
N ASP A 62 0.75 -10.96 -0.98
CA ASP A 62 0.64 -12.24 -0.30
C ASP A 62 1.40 -13.33 -1.04
N LEU A 63 1.31 -13.34 -2.35
CA LEU A 63 2.06 -14.28 -3.15
C LEU A 63 3.56 -14.02 -3.05
N TYR A 64 3.92 -12.75 -3.08
CA TYR A 64 5.32 -12.37 -3.04
C TYR A 64 5.99 -12.76 -1.72
N PHE A 65 5.29 -12.51 -0.59
CA PHE A 65 5.90 -12.74 0.71
C PHE A 65 5.66 -14.14 1.24
N GLY A 66 4.58 -14.77 0.83
CA GLY A 66 4.20 -16.00 1.45
C GLY A 66 4.08 -17.16 0.51
N GLY A 67 3.17 -17.01 -0.40
CA GLY A 67 2.85 -18.14 -1.23
C GLY A 67 3.90 -18.47 -2.23
N ALA A 68 4.57 -17.48 -2.66
CA ALA A 68 5.56 -17.70 -3.68
C ALA A 68 6.90 -17.99 -3.11
N ASP A 69 6.97 -18.20 -1.88
CA ASP A 69 8.21 -18.37 -1.28
C ASP A 69 8.89 -19.53 -1.79
N PRO A 70 9.71 -19.34 -2.42
CA PRO A 70 10.36 -20.39 -2.96
C PRO A 70 11.43 -20.84 -2.14
N GLN A 71 11.30 -20.65 -1.45
CA GLN A 71 12.04 -21.16 -0.82
C GLN A 71 12.15 -22.07 -0.66
N VAL A 72 11.69 -22.03 -1.07
CA VAL A 72 11.76 -22.74 -1.07
C VAL A 72 12.03 -23.24 -1.48
N PRO A 73 12.32 -23.48 -1.43
CA PRO A 73 12.57 -24.16 -1.69
C PRO A 73 12.92 -24.73 -1.68
#